data_9eb53988f2d9fbb0ed85d4414cf0567b
#
_entry.id   9eb53988f2d9fbb0ed85d4414cf0567b
#
_cell.length_a   1.000
_cell.length_b   1.000
_cell.length_c   1.000
_cell.angle_alpha   90.00
_cell.angle_beta   90.00
_cell.angle_gamma   90.00
#
_symmetry.space_group_name_H-M   'P 1'
#
loop_
_entity.id
_entity.type
_entity.pdbx_description
1 polymer ?
#
loop_
_entity_poly.entity_id
_entity_poly.type
_entity_poly.pdbx_seq_one_letter_code
_entity_poly.pdbx_strand_id
1 'polypeptide(L)'
;MLRSAFFRFFRANEAKVHELNYLFWECTTRCNLHCRHCGSDCMAASADVDMPLKDFLGALDTIPKEERPPEFTVVLTGGEPLLRPDIEEVGRAIRSRGCSWSMVSNGWFYDEAMHRRLMGAGMGALTISLDGLAPEHDWLRGREGSFARTERAIAIAAAEPRINFDVVSCINRRNVGQLEALYDKLSSLGVKQWRIFTIIPIGRAKDDPDMHLTDSEFVRLMDFIEAKRPAAAALKDAPAPMNVTFSCEGYLGRYERKVRRNPFFCRAGITIASVLIDGRICGCPNIDRDAFSQGNIYKDSLWDVWQNRFQPFRDKEWARRGQCADCPVFKDCEGNGMHNWHGDCANVINCHYQKIQRG
;
A
#
# COMPACT_ATOMS: atom_id res chain seq x y z
N MET A 1 17.00 11.65 21.61
CA MET A 1 15.81 11.71 22.51
C MET A 1 14.78 12.77 22.06
N LEU A 2 15.10 14.04 21.91
CA LEU A 2 14.14 15.11 21.52
C LEU A 2 13.38 14.83 20.22
N ARG A 3 14.06 14.34 19.17
CA ARG A 3 13.42 14.05 17.87
C ARG A 3 12.41 12.89 17.91
N SER A 4 12.61 11.89 18.75
CA SER A 4 11.65 10.78 18.93
C SER A 4 10.43 11.25 19.73
N ALA A 5 10.62 12.07 20.76
CA ALA A 5 9.52 12.68 21.51
C ALA A 5 8.63 13.58 20.63
N PHE A 6 9.25 14.42 19.80
CA PHE A 6 8.52 15.25 18.82
C PHE A 6 7.71 14.41 17.83
N PHE A 7 8.28 13.31 17.31
CA PHE A 7 7.56 12.45 16.37
C PHE A 7 6.39 11.74 17.06
N ARG A 8 6.55 11.29 18.30
CA ARG A 8 5.42 10.71 19.07
C ARG A 8 4.31 11.73 19.30
N PHE A 9 4.66 12.98 19.63
CA PHE A 9 3.69 14.05 19.74
C PHE A 9 2.97 14.32 18.41
N PHE A 10 3.71 14.42 17.31
CA PHE A 10 3.13 14.57 15.98
C PHE A 10 2.15 13.43 15.68
N ARG A 11 2.54 12.17 15.90
CA ARG A 11 1.69 10.99 15.66
C ARG A 11 0.42 11.02 16.54
N ALA A 12 0.53 11.35 17.80
CA ALA A 12 -0.61 11.49 18.69
C ALA A 12 -1.58 12.59 18.22
N ASN A 13 -1.04 13.70 17.71
CA ASN A 13 -1.86 14.76 17.13
C ASN A 13 -2.56 14.30 15.84
N GLU A 14 -1.86 13.61 14.93
CA GLU A 14 -2.47 13.02 13.72
C GLU A 14 -3.62 12.05 14.08
N ALA A 15 -3.42 11.19 15.10
CA ALA A 15 -4.45 10.28 15.57
C ALA A 15 -5.68 11.00 16.18
N LYS A 16 -5.45 12.16 16.82
CA LYS A 16 -6.52 13.00 17.38
C LYS A 16 -7.28 13.74 16.29
N VAL A 17 -6.58 14.34 15.33
CA VAL A 17 -7.18 15.13 14.24
C VAL A 17 -7.84 14.17 13.22
N HIS A 18 -7.23 13.03 12.93
CA HIS A 18 -7.67 11.97 12.03
C HIS A 18 -8.30 12.48 10.72
N GLU A 19 -7.65 13.42 10.07
CA GLU A 19 -8.07 13.93 8.77
C GLU A 19 -7.99 12.82 7.70
N LEU A 20 -9.08 12.56 7.00
CA LEU A 20 -9.16 11.51 5.99
C LEU A 20 -8.52 11.98 4.67
N ASN A 21 -7.32 11.50 4.35
CA ASN A 21 -6.59 11.90 3.15
C ASN A 21 -6.75 10.89 2.00
N TYR A 22 -6.87 9.60 2.32
CA TYR A 22 -6.98 8.53 1.34
C TYR A 22 -8.16 7.62 1.65
N LEU A 23 -9.02 7.44 0.66
CA LEU A 23 -10.08 6.45 0.70
C LEU A 23 -9.79 5.36 -0.33
N PHE A 24 -9.34 4.19 0.12
CA PHE A 24 -9.19 3.04 -0.75
C PHE A 24 -10.56 2.43 -1.07
N TRP A 25 -10.75 2.07 -2.32
CA TRP A 25 -11.92 1.35 -2.76
C TRP A 25 -11.51 0.03 -3.43
N GLU A 26 -11.85 -1.09 -2.80
CA GLU A 26 -11.77 -2.41 -3.40
C GLU A 26 -12.92 -2.55 -4.40
N CYS A 27 -12.73 -2.04 -5.61
CA CYS A 27 -13.80 -1.80 -6.57
C CYS A 27 -14.22 -3.06 -7.36
N THR A 28 -13.37 -4.09 -7.37
CA THR A 28 -13.59 -5.38 -8.05
C THR A 28 -12.77 -6.48 -7.39
N THR A 29 -13.28 -7.72 -7.41
CA THR A 29 -12.51 -8.92 -7.06
C THR A 29 -11.98 -9.63 -8.30
N ARG A 30 -12.36 -9.21 -9.50
CA ARG A 30 -11.83 -9.77 -10.75
C ARG A 30 -10.35 -9.45 -10.91
N CYS A 31 -9.57 -10.45 -11.26
CA CYS A 31 -8.17 -10.28 -11.59
C CYS A 31 -7.78 -11.22 -12.74
N ASN A 32 -6.91 -10.73 -13.62
CA ASN A 32 -6.35 -11.51 -14.73
C ASN A 32 -5.08 -12.27 -14.36
N LEU A 33 -4.57 -12.07 -13.12
CA LEU A 33 -3.40 -12.74 -12.59
C LEU A 33 -3.77 -13.60 -11.38
N HIS A 34 -2.95 -14.64 -11.11
CA HIS A 34 -3.10 -15.51 -9.96
C HIS A 34 -1.85 -15.43 -9.07
N CYS A 35 -1.58 -14.24 -8.54
CA CYS A 35 -0.37 -13.97 -7.77
C CYS A 35 -0.26 -14.88 -6.54
N ARG A 36 0.91 -15.52 -6.36
CA ARG A 36 1.18 -16.44 -5.24
C ARG A 36 1.15 -15.76 -3.87
N HIS A 37 1.39 -14.44 -3.84
CA HIS A 37 1.41 -13.63 -2.61
C HIS A 37 0.14 -12.81 -2.38
N CYS A 38 -0.95 -13.06 -3.10
CA CYS A 38 -2.16 -12.25 -2.96
C CYS A 38 -2.80 -12.44 -1.59
N GLY A 39 -2.82 -11.37 -0.80
CA GLY A 39 -3.43 -11.34 0.53
C GLY A 39 -4.96 -11.28 0.48
N SER A 40 -5.53 -10.66 -0.57
CA SER A 40 -6.98 -10.53 -0.75
C SER A 40 -7.63 -11.77 -1.38
N ASP A 41 -6.82 -12.74 -1.86
CA ASP A 41 -7.28 -13.92 -2.59
C ASP A 41 -8.36 -13.61 -3.65
N CYS A 42 -8.08 -12.57 -4.45
CA CYS A 42 -8.94 -12.02 -5.48
C CYS A 42 -9.22 -13.07 -6.55
N MET A 43 -9.99 -13.95 -6.57
CA MET A 43 -10.39 -15.07 -7.44
C MET A 43 -11.02 -16.20 -6.61
N ALA A 44 -10.91 -16.18 -5.28
CA ALA A 44 -11.76 -16.99 -4.44
C ALA A 44 -13.20 -16.60 -4.75
N ALA A 45 -14.07 -17.59 -4.89
CA ALA A 45 -15.43 -17.40 -5.30
C ALA A 45 -16.18 -16.41 -4.39
N SER A 46 -16.06 -15.13 -4.71
CA SER A 46 -16.89 -14.09 -4.15
C SER A 46 -18.14 -13.98 -5.04
N ALA A 47 -19.31 -13.99 -4.44
CA ALA A 47 -20.57 -13.71 -5.14
C ALA A 47 -20.57 -12.28 -5.71
N ASP A 48 -19.84 -11.37 -5.07
CA ASP A 48 -19.72 -9.97 -5.45
C ASP A 48 -18.47 -9.77 -6.30
N VAL A 49 -18.68 -9.53 -7.58
CA VAL A 49 -17.62 -9.40 -8.57
C VAL A 49 -17.14 -7.95 -8.69
N ASP A 50 -18.09 -7.02 -8.77
CA ASP A 50 -17.87 -5.57 -8.84
C ASP A 50 -18.84 -4.87 -7.90
N MET A 51 -18.35 -3.92 -7.09
CA MET A 51 -19.25 -3.02 -6.36
C MET A 51 -19.86 -2.02 -7.35
N PRO A 52 -21.20 -1.85 -7.37
CA PRO A 52 -21.84 -0.83 -8.20
C PRO A 52 -21.30 0.56 -7.89
N LEU A 53 -20.96 1.33 -8.93
CA LEU A 53 -20.43 2.69 -8.77
C LEU A 53 -21.34 3.57 -7.88
N LYS A 54 -22.65 3.48 -8.06
CA LYS A 54 -23.64 4.25 -7.27
C LYS A 54 -23.53 4.00 -5.76
N ASP A 55 -23.20 2.76 -5.35
CA ASP A 55 -23.12 2.39 -3.94
C ASP A 55 -21.88 3.02 -3.29
N PHE A 56 -20.72 2.92 -3.98
CA PHE A 56 -19.51 3.61 -3.55
C PHE A 56 -19.69 5.14 -3.51
N LEU A 57 -20.30 5.73 -4.55
CA LEU A 57 -20.53 7.17 -4.59
C LEU A 57 -21.50 7.62 -3.48
N GLY A 58 -22.51 6.82 -3.16
CA GLY A 58 -23.39 7.07 -2.01
C GLY A 58 -22.60 7.14 -0.69
N ALA A 59 -21.67 6.21 -0.48
CA ALA A 59 -20.80 6.24 0.68
C ALA A 59 -19.84 7.46 0.67
N LEU A 60 -19.22 7.76 -0.47
CA LEU A 60 -18.33 8.92 -0.65
C LEU A 60 -19.07 10.24 -0.37
N ASP A 61 -20.33 10.34 -0.78
CA ASP A 61 -21.16 11.54 -0.61
C ASP A 61 -21.58 11.78 0.86
N THR A 62 -21.40 10.80 1.76
CA THR A 62 -21.60 11.00 3.20
C THR A 62 -20.48 11.83 3.84
N ILE A 63 -19.30 11.92 3.20
CA ILE A 63 -18.20 12.76 3.68
C ILE A 63 -18.48 14.21 3.27
N PRO A 64 -18.66 15.15 4.22
CA PRO A 64 -18.88 16.56 3.87
C PRO A 64 -17.74 17.11 3.00
N LYS A 65 -18.06 17.97 2.04
CA LYS A 65 -17.04 18.52 1.12
C LYS A 65 -15.99 19.34 1.84
N GLU A 66 -16.40 20.08 2.86
CA GLU A 66 -15.56 20.91 3.72
C GLU A 66 -14.59 20.11 4.60
N GLU A 67 -14.90 18.83 4.82
CA GLU A 67 -14.06 17.91 5.61
C GLU A 67 -13.05 17.13 4.72
N ARG A 68 -13.09 17.34 3.41
CA ARG A 68 -12.15 16.73 2.48
C ARG A 68 -10.96 17.65 2.29
N PRO A 69 -9.74 17.24 2.67
CA PRO A 69 -8.55 18.05 2.41
C PRO A 69 -8.31 18.22 0.89
N PRO A 70 -7.56 19.23 0.46
CA PRO A 70 -7.26 19.47 -0.95
C PRO A 70 -6.65 18.28 -1.68
N GLU A 71 -5.86 17.47 -0.95
CA GLU A 71 -5.23 16.25 -1.47
C GLU A 71 -6.08 15.00 -1.29
N PHE A 72 -7.34 15.11 -0.84
CA PHE A 72 -8.20 13.92 -0.67
C PHE A 72 -8.23 13.08 -1.95
N THR A 73 -7.81 11.84 -1.82
CA THR A 73 -7.63 10.93 -2.96
C THR A 73 -8.37 9.63 -2.76
N VAL A 74 -9.21 9.27 -3.73
CA VAL A 74 -9.78 7.93 -3.85
C VAL A 74 -8.77 7.03 -4.57
N VAL A 75 -8.43 5.89 -3.98
CA VAL A 75 -7.48 4.92 -4.53
C VAL A 75 -8.22 3.67 -4.98
N LEU A 76 -8.30 3.45 -6.28
CA LEU A 76 -8.91 2.25 -6.84
C LEU A 76 -7.98 1.05 -6.68
N THR A 77 -8.50 -0.02 -6.08
CA THR A 77 -7.79 -1.27 -5.82
C THR A 77 -8.75 -2.45 -5.91
N GLY A 78 -8.33 -3.62 -5.45
CA GLY A 78 -9.11 -4.85 -5.44
C GLY A 78 -8.34 -5.97 -6.09
N GLY A 79 -8.94 -6.66 -7.09
CA GLY A 79 -8.22 -7.51 -8.03
C GLY A 79 -7.40 -6.66 -9.00
N GLU A 80 -7.92 -6.47 -10.21
CA GLU A 80 -7.34 -5.54 -11.19
C GLU A 80 -8.41 -4.50 -11.61
N PRO A 81 -8.28 -3.24 -11.22
CA PRO A 81 -9.27 -2.21 -11.55
C PRO A 81 -9.51 -2.02 -13.05
N LEU A 82 -8.49 -2.28 -13.89
CA LEU A 82 -8.62 -2.17 -15.35
C LEU A 82 -9.54 -3.23 -15.98
N LEU A 83 -10.01 -4.20 -15.19
CA LEU A 83 -11.07 -5.13 -15.64
C LEU A 83 -12.48 -4.57 -15.48
N ARG A 84 -12.65 -3.42 -14.81
CA ARG A 84 -13.95 -2.74 -14.77
C ARG A 84 -14.26 -2.10 -16.11
N PRO A 85 -15.40 -2.40 -16.72
CA PRO A 85 -15.77 -1.81 -18.01
C PRO A 85 -16.11 -0.32 -17.91
N ASP A 86 -16.50 0.15 -16.71
CA ASP A 86 -16.90 1.52 -16.39
C ASP A 86 -15.79 2.36 -15.76
N ILE A 87 -14.51 1.93 -15.82
CA ILE A 87 -13.38 2.58 -15.13
C ILE A 87 -13.25 4.08 -15.43
N GLU A 88 -13.53 4.52 -16.64
CA GLU A 88 -13.49 5.93 -17.00
C GLU A 88 -14.66 6.73 -16.41
N GLU A 89 -15.85 6.13 -16.38
CA GLU A 89 -17.01 6.71 -15.72
C GLU A 89 -16.74 6.87 -14.22
N VAL A 90 -16.16 5.85 -13.59
CA VAL A 90 -15.68 5.87 -12.21
C VAL A 90 -14.77 7.08 -11.99
N GLY A 91 -13.73 7.23 -12.80
CA GLY A 91 -12.78 8.34 -12.68
C GLY A 91 -13.46 9.71 -12.80
N ARG A 92 -14.29 9.89 -13.83
CA ARG A 92 -15.05 11.13 -14.03
C ARG A 92 -16.02 11.44 -12.90
N ALA A 93 -16.70 10.43 -12.37
CA ALA A 93 -17.65 10.58 -11.27
C ALA A 93 -16.97 10.99 -9.95
N ILE A 94 -15.76 10.47 -9.66
CA ILE A 94 -14.96 10.89 -8.53
C ILE A 94 -14.47 12.33 -8.71
N ARG A 95 -13.96 12.67 -9.90
CA ARG A 95 -13.49 14.03 -10.22
C ARG A 95 -14.61 15.06 -10.13
N SER A 96 -15.82 14.76 -10.60
CA SER A 96 -16.97 15.68 -10.51
C SER A 96 -17.37 16.02 -9.08
N ARG A 97 -16.96 15.21 -8.09
CA ARG A 97 -17.14 15.44 -6.65
C ARG A 97 -16.00 16.26 -6.02
N GLY A 98 -15.06 16.75 -6.83
CA GLY A 98 -13.90 17.51 -6.37
C GLY A 98 -12.78 16.66 -5.78
N CYS A 99 -12.86 15.33 -5.89
CA CYS A 99 -11.85 14.43 -5.34
C CYS A 99 -10.78 14.10 -6.39
N SER A 100 -9.54 13.92 -5.96
CA SER A 100 -8.51 13.28 -6.77
C SER A 100 -8.73 11.76 -6.80
N TRP A 101 -8.21 11.09 -7.83
CA TRP A 101 -8.22 9.64 -7.84
C TRP A 101 -6.94 9.05 -8.41
N SER A 102 -6.63 7.86 -7.96
CA SER A 102 -5.47 7.08 -8.33
C SER A 102 -5.82 5.60 -8.41
N MET A 103 -4.88 4.79 -8.91
CA MET A 103 -5.10 3.37 -9.09
C MET A 103 -3.82 2.59 -8.77
N VAL A 104 -4.01 1.37 -8.23
CA VAL A 104 -2.97 0.35 -8.15
C VAL A 104 -3.29 -0.72 -9.19
N SER A 105 -2.35 -1.02 -10.09
CA SER A 105 -2.53 -1.95 -11.20
C SER A 105 -1.37 -2.93 -11.32
N ASN A 106 -1.66 -4.12 -11.86
CA ASN A 106 -0.65 -5.08 -12.26
C ASN A 106 -0.01 -4.74 -13.63
N GLY A 107 -0.49 -3.71 -14.31
CA GLY A 107 0.05 -3.21 -15.57
C GLY A 107 -0.33 -4.01 -16.83
N TRP A 108 -0.96 -5.18 -16.70
CA TRP A 108 -1.22 -6.07 -17.85
C TRP A 108 -2.03 -5.41 -18.97
N PHE A 109 -3.05 -4.63 -18.61
CA PHE A 109 -3.95 -3.95 -19.58
C PHE A 109 -3.62 -2.46 -19.77
N TYR A 110 -2.53 -1.99 -19.18
CA TYR A 110 -2.13 -0.60 -19.28
C TYR A 110 -1.26 -0.37 -20.52
N ASP A 111 -1.89 0.04 -21.61
CA ASP A 111 -1.26 0.45 -22.86
C ASP A 111 -1.47 1.95 -23.13
N GLU A 112 -0.97 2.46 -24.25
CA GLU A 112 -1.08 3.88 -24.61
C GLU A 112 -2.53 4.32 -24.82
N ALA A 113 -3.41 3.43 -25.27
CA ALA A 113 -4.83 3.74 -25.45
C ALA A 113 -5.52 3.85 -24.08
N MET A 114 -5.28 2.89 -23.19
CA MET A 114 -5.79 2.92 -21.82
C MET A 114 -5.23 4.12 -21.06
N HIS A 115 -3.93 4.39 -21.18
CA HIS A 115 -3.31 5.59 -20.58
C HIS A 115 -4.06 6.87 -20.98
N ARG A 116 -4.28 7.11 -22.27
CA ARG A 116 -5.01 8.32 -22.74
C ARG A 116 -6.43 8.39 -22.18
N ARG A 117 -7.13 7.26 -22.09
CA ARG A 117 -8.50 7.18 -21.55
C ARG A 117 -8.54 7.56 -20.07
N LEU A 118 -7.63 7.00 -19.27
CA LEU A 118 -7.54 7.29 -17.84
C LEU A 118 -7.12 8.73 -17.55
N MET A 119 -6.17 9.27 -18.34
CA MET A 119 -5.79 10.68 -18.26
C MET A 119 -6.99 11.58 -18.61
N GLY A 120 -7.76 11.23 -19.65
CA GLY A 120 -9.01 11.92 -20.01
C GLY A 120 -10.09 11.83 -18.93
N ALA A 121 -10.06 10.82 -18.08
CA ALA A 121 -10.92 10.67 -16.91
C ALA A 121 -10.36 11.36 -15.63
N GLY A 122 -9.19 12.01 -15.72
CA GLY A 122 -8.59 12.82 -14.66
C GLY A 122 -7.81 12.04 -13.63
N MET A 123 -7.19 10.91 -14.01
CA MET A 123 -6.28 10.15 -13.12
C MET A 123 -5.10 11.03 -12.70
N GLY A 124 -4.86 11.13 -11.37
CA GLY A 124 -3.79 11.96 -10.81
C GLY A 124 -2.57 11.17 -10.36
N ALA A 125 -2.73 9.87 -10.08
CA ALA A 125 -1.60 9.02 -9.71
C ALA A 125 -1.82 7.56 -10.13
N LEU A 126 -0.71 6.84 -10.30
CA LEU A 126 -0.71 5.44 -10.68
C LEU A 126 0.42 4.71 -9.96
N THR A 127 0.12 3.56 -9.39
CA THR A 127 1.09 2.60 -8.88
C THR A 127 1.06 1.34 -9.74
N ILE A 128 2.21 0.92 -10.26
CA ILE A 128 2.35 -0.36 -10.98
C ILE A 128 3.25 -1.30 -10.19
N SER A 129 2.87 -2.57 -10.15
CA SER A 129 3.58 -3.60 -9.39
C SER A 129 4.57 -4.35 -10.27
N LEU A 130 5.87 -4.35 -9.92
CA LEU A 130 6.92 -5.14 -10.56
C LEU A 130 7.79 -5.81 -9.49
N ASP A 131 7.78 -7.15 -9.39
CA ASP A 131 8.35 -7.88 -8.26
C ASP A 131 9.62 -8.67 -8.57
N GLY A 132 10.23 -8.46 -9.70
CA GLY A 132 11.45 -9.17 -10.10
C GLY A 132 11.74 -8.98 -11.58
N LEU A 133 12.83 -9.57 -12.06
CA LEU A 133 13.06 -9.77 -13.49
C LEU A 133 12.11 -10.85 -14.01
N ALA A 134 12.09 -11.04 -15.34
CA ALA A 134 11.04 -11.82 -16.00
C ALA A 134 10.69 -13.17 -15.34
N PRO A 135 11.64 -14.09 -15.02
CA PRO A 135 11.27 -15.38 -14.45
C PRO A 135 10.60 -15.28 -13.08
N GLU A 136 11.14 -14.45 -12.18
CA GLU A 136 10.64 -14.33 -10.81
C GLU A 136 9.36 -13.51 -10.76
N HIS A 137 9.23 -12.49 -11.59
CA HIS A 137 8.00 -11.72 -11.70
C HIS A 137 6.86 -12.61 -12.21
N ASP A 138 7.06 -13.30 -13.32
CA ASP A 138 6.04 -14.17 -13.92
C ASP A 138 5.64 -15.31 -12.96
N TRP A 139 6.62 -15.90 -12.26
CA TRP A 139 6.37 -16.91 -11.24
C TRP A 139 5.52 -16.35 -10.08
N LEU A 140 5.88 -15.19 -9.54
CA LEU A 140 5.16 -14.59 -8.41
C LEU A 140 3.75 -14.15 -8.81
N ARG A 141 3.60 -13.62 -10.02
CA ARG A 141 2.32 -13.17 -10.58
C ARG A 141 1.45 -14.33 -11.10
N GLY A 142 2.02 -15.53 -11.22
CA GLY A 142 1.32 -16.73 -11.66
C GLY A 142 0.90 -16.71 -13.14
N ARG A 143 1.61 -15.92 -13.96
CA ARG A 143 1.30 -15.78 -15.39
C ARG A 143 2.53 -15.42 -16.22
N GLU A 144 2.86 -16.28 -17.17
CA GLU A 144 3.90 -16.05 -18.15
C GLU A 144 3.61 -14.79 -18.99
N GLY A 145 4.66 -14.02 -19.29
CA GLY A 145 4.58 -12.77 -20.06
C GLY A 145 4.07 -11.58 -19.26
N SER A 146 3.81 -11.72 -17.95
CA SER A 146 3.41 -10.62 -17.09
C SER A 146 4.48 -9.55 -17.02
N PHE A 147 5.76 -9.94 -16.91
CA PHE A 147 6.88 -9.00 -16.87
C PHE A 147 6.91 -8.08 -18.10
N ALA A 148 6.85 -8.62 -19.29
CA ALA A 148 6.92 -7.82 -20.53
C ALA A 148 5.77 -6.80 -20.65
N ARG A 149 4.56 -7.20 -20.21
CA ARG A 149 3.40 -6.30 -20.17
C ARG A 149 3.58 -5.19 -19.14
N THR A 150 4.02 -5.56 -17.95
CA THR A 150 4.26 -4.62 -16.84
C THR A 150 5.40 -3.65 -17.17
N GLU A 151 6.50 -4.12 -17.76
CA GLU A 151 7.63 -3.28 -18.19
C GLU A 151 7.17 -2.22 -19.18
N ARG A 152 6.37 -2.59 -20.20
CA ARG A 152 5.78 -1.65 -21.14
C ARG A 152 4.87 -0.62 -20.45
N ALA A 153 4.01 -1.07 -19.55
CA ALA A 153 3.14 -0.20 -18.78
C ALA A 153 3.92 0.82 -17.95
N ILE A 154 5.02 0.40 -17.32
CA ILE A 154 5.91 1.27 -16.55
C ILE A 154 6.54 2.31 -17.47
N ALA A 155 7.03 1.94 -18.65
CA ALA A 155 7.64 2.88 -19.59
C ALA A 155 6.65 3.98 -20.02
N ILE A 156 5.39 3.61 -20.31
CA ILE A 156 4.33 4.56 -20.65
C ILE A 156 4.05 5.49 -19.48
N ALA A 157 3.87 4.96 -18.27
CA ALA A 157 3.54 5.75 -17.10
C ALA A 157 4.69 6.68 -16.67
N ALA A 158 5.93 6.20 -16.72
CA ALA A 158 7.11 6.98 -16.36
C ALA A 158 7.39 8.16 -17.30
N ALA A 159 6.92 8.09 -18.55
CA ALA A 159 7.00 9.16 -19.53
C ALA A 159 5.96 10.28 -19.33
N GLU A 160 4.95 10.09 -18.47
CA GLU A 160 3.87 11.06 -18.24
C GLU A 160 4.17 11.97 -17.03
N PRO A 161 4.54 13.23 -17.21
CA PRO A 161 4.93 14.12 -16.11
C PRO A 161 3.74 14.65 -15.28
N ARG A 162 2.51 14.48 -15.74
CA ARG A 162 1.30 15.02 -15.10
C ARG A 162 0.73 14.12 -14.01
N ILE A 163 1.25 12.89 -13.85
CA ILE A 163 0.80 11.97 -12.80
C ILE A 163 1.90 11.73 -11.77
N ASN A 164 1.48 11.50 -10.53
CA ASN A 164 2.36 10.91 -9.53
C ASN A 164 2.46 9.41 -9.81
N PHE A 165 3.63 8.99 -10.32
CA PHE A 165 3.86 7.59 -10.68
C PHE A 165 4.90 6.95 -9.76
N ASP A 166 4.59 5.76 -9.27
CA ASP A 166 5.56 4.93 -8.57
C ASP A 166 5.43 3.45 -8.94
N VAL A 167 6.52 2.73 -8.75
CA VAL A 167 6.55 1.27 -8.84
C VAL A 167 6.61 0.69 -7.43
N VAL A 168 5.86 -0.39 -7.20
CA VAL A 168 5.94 -1.18 -5.97
C VAL A 168 6.49 -2.57 -6.26
N SER A 169 7.30 -3.10 -5.34
CA SER A 169 7.83 -4.45 -5.42
C SER A 169 7.67 -5.18 -4.09
N CYS A 170 7.14 -6.40 -4.15
CA CYS A 170 7.09 -7.33 -3.02
C CYS A 170 8.34 -8.22 -3.05
N ILE A 171 9.27 -7.97 -2.13
CA ILE A 171 10.54 -8.68 -2.07
C ILE A 171 10.40 -9.95 -1.22
N ASN A 172 10.89 -11.05 -1.77
CA ASN A 172 10.87 -12.39 -1.20
C ASN A 172 12.22 -13.08 -1.40
N ARG A 173 12.37 -14.34 -0.96
CA ARG A 173 13.65 -15.07 -1.03
C ARG A 173 14.15 -15.31 -2.45
N ARG A 174 13.26 -15.40 -3.45
CA ARG A 174 13.65 -15.64 -4.84
C ARG A 174 14.16 -14.39 -5.55
N ASN A 175 13.62 -13.21 -5.22
CA ASN A 175 13.94 -11.98 -5.92
C ASN A 175 14.87 -11.02 -5.14
N VAL A 176 15.15 -11.28 -3.85
CA VAL A 176 16.06 -10.43 -3.04
C VAL A 176 17.47 -10.35 -3.62
N GLY A 177 17.90 -11.36 -4.37
CA GLY A 177 19.17 -11.35 -5.09
C GLY A 177 19.18 -10.46 -6.34
N GLN A 178 18.02 -9.96 -6.79
CA GLN A 178 17.89 -9.19 -8.04
C GLN A 178 17.77 -7.67 -7.80
N LEU A 179 17.92 -7.18 -6.57
CA LEU A 179 17.65 -5.79 -6.20
C LEU A 179 18.47 -4.77 -7.04
N GLU A 180 19.74 -5.04 -7.29
CA GLU A 180 20.59 -4.15 -8.13
C GLU A 180 20.09 -4.14 -9.59
N ALA A 181 19.83 -5.30 -10.16
CA ALA A 181 19.35 -5.41 -11.53
C ALA A 181 17.93 -4.80 -11.71
N LEU A 182 17.07 -4.90 -10.69
CA LEU A 182 15.77 -4.23 -10.67
C LEU A 182 15.93 -2.71 -10.60
N TYR A 183 16.86 -2.22 -9.76
CA TYR A 183 17.16 -0.79 -9.66
C TYR A 183 17.61 -0.24 -11.02
N ASP A 184 18.53 -0.92 -11.69
CA ASP A 184 19.04 -0.51 -12.99
C ASP A 184 17.94 -0.55 -14.05
N LYS A 185 17.12 -1.61 -14.06
CA LYS A 185 15.96 -1.73 -14.95
C LYS A 185 14.97 -0.59 -14.75
N LEU A 186 14.52 -0.33 -13.52
CA LEU A 186 13.57 0.74 -13.23
C LEU A 186 14.13 2.13 -13.54
N SER A 187 15.42 2.34 -13.25
CA SER A 187 16.12 3.59 -13.60
C SER A 187 16.17 3.81 -15.11
N SER A 188 16.46 2.75 -15.90
CA SER A 188 16.46 2.81 -17.37
C SER A 188 15.09 3.11 -17.98
N LEU A 189 14.01 2.72 -17.30
CA LEU A 189 12.63 3.02 -17.68
C LEU A 189 12.17 4.44 -17.24
N GLY A 190 13.04 5.21 -16.57
CA GLY A 190 12.73 6.57 -16.12
C GLY A 190 11.92 6.66 -14.84
N VAL A 191 11.77 5.57 -14.08
CA VAL A 191 11.04 5.55 -12.80
C VAL A 191 11.73 6.48 -11.80
N LYS A 192 10.94 7.32 -11.10
CA LYS A 192 11.45 8.26 -10.09
C LYS A 192 11.18 7.82 -8.65
N GLN A 193 10.21 6.96 -8.45
CA GLN A 193 9.79 6.49 -7.12
C GLN A 193 9.65 4.96 -7.14
N TRP A 194 10.40 4.28 -6.27
CA TRP A 194 10.30 2.83 -6.07
C TRP A 194 10.05 2.53 -4.59
N ARG A 195 8.88 1.97 -4.29
CA ARG A 195 8.52 1.52 -2.95
C ARG A 195 8.67 0.02 -2.82
N ILE A 196 9.34 -0.41 -1.79
CA ILE A 196 9.60 -1.82 -1.52
C ILE A 196 8.75 -2.28 -0.33
N PHE A 197 8.13 -3.42 -0.52
CA PHE A 197 7.39 -4.18 0.49
C PHE A 197 8.05 -5.54 0.71
N THR A 198 7.78 -6.15 1.86
CA THR A 198 7.96 -7.60 2.06
C THR A 198 6.61 -8.30 1.97
N ILE A 199 6.64 -9.63 1.83
CA ILE A 199 5.40 -10.41 1.81
C ILE A 199 5.06 -10.80 3.25
N ILE A 200 3.82 -10.50 3.65
CA ILE A 200 3.29 -10.87 4.95
C ILE A 200 2.68 -12.28 4.83
N PRO A 201 2.84 -13.16 5.85
CA PRO A 201 2.33 -14.54 5.82
C PRO A 201 0.81 -14.61 5.99
N ILE A 202 0.07 -14.10 5.01
CA ILE A 202 -1.39 -14.12 4.93
C ILE A 202 -1.85 -14.52 3.52
N GLY A 203 -3.12 -14.87 3.39
CA GLY A 203 -3.69 -15.27 2.12
C GLY A 203 -2.90 -16.42 1.48
N ARG A 204 -2.64 -16.34 0.18
CA ARG A 204 -1.92 -17.39 -0.57
C ARG A 204 -0.43 -17.55 -0.21
N ALA A 205 0.16 -16.54 0.45
CA ALA A 205 1.57 -16.59 0.85
C ALA A 205 1.81 -17.24 2.22
N LYS A 206 0.73 -17.61 2.94
CA LYS A 206 0.81 -17.99 4.35
C LYS A 206 1.80 -19.12 4.64
N ASP A 207 1.75 -20.17 3.85
CA ASP A 207 2.46 -21.43 4.11
C ASP A 207 3.64 -21.68 3.14
N ASP A 208 3.99 -20.69 2.31
CA ASP A 208 5.09 -20.81 1.34
C ASP A 208 6.36 -20.13 1.88
N PRO A 209 7.41 -20.90 2.27
CA PRO A 209 8.63 -20.37 2.86
C PRO A 209 9.42 -19.47 1.88
N ASP A 210 9.28 -19.65 0.57
CA ASP A 210 9.97 -18.83 -0.43
C ASP A 210 9.40 -17.41 -0.51
N MET A 211 8.21 -17.19 0.06
CA MET A 211 7.60 -15.86 0.15
C MET A 211 8.23 -14.98 1.23
N HIS A 212 8.92 -15.57 2.22
CA HIS A 212 9.33 -14.85 3.42
C HIS A 212 10.84 -14.75 3.53
N LEU A 213 11.35 -13.52 3.65
CA LEU A 213 12.77 -13.27 3.88
C LEU A 213 13.22 -13.82 5.24
N THR A 214 14.39 -14.44 5.27
CA THR A 214 15.13 -14.69 6.51
C THR A 214 15.54 -13.36 7.17
N ASP A 215 15.94 -13.40 8.44
CA ASP A 215 16.36 -12.19 9.15
C ASP A 215 17.57 -11.52 8.47
N SER A 216 18.56 -12.29 8.01
CA SER A 216 19.72 -11.78 7.29
C SER A 216 19.39 -11.23 5.88
N GLU A 217 18.45 -11.86 5.16
CA GLU A 217 17.96 -11.33 3.87
C GLU A 217 17.20 -10.03 4.06
N PHE A 218 16.43 -9.92 5.14
CA PHE A 218 15.75 -8.67 5.49
C PHE A 218 16.73 -7.54 5.81
N VAL A 219 17.79 -7.83 6.55
CA VAL A 219 18.85 -6.84 6.83
C VAL A 219 19.54 -6.41 5.54
N ARG A 220 19.91 -7.35 4.65
CA ARG A 220 20.48 -7.01 3.32
C ARG A 220 19.56 -6.11 2.49
N LEU A 221 18.25 -6.36 2.54
CA LEU A 221 17.28 -5.49 1.87
C LEU A 221 17.31 -4.07 2.46
N MET A 222 17.39 -3.93 3.77
CA MET A 222 17.47 -2.61 4.42
C MET A 222 18.78 -1.89 4.05
N ASP A 223 19.91 -2.60 4.05
CA ASP A 223 21.22 -2.05 3.65
C ASP A 223 21.19 -1.58 2.20
N PHE A 224 20.59 -2.36 1.30
CA PHE A 224 20.42 -1.98 -0.10
C PHE A 224 19.62 -0.66 -0.21
N ILE A 225 18.47 -0.55 0.46
CA ILE A 225 17.64 0.66 0.39
C ILE A 225 18.39 1.86 0.96
N GLU A 226 19.10 1.71 2.09
CA GLU A 226 19.92 2.76 2.68
C GLU A 226 20.99 3.24 1.68
N ALA A 227 21.70 2.32 1.01
CA ALA A 227 22.74 2.63 0.03
C ALA A 227 22.20 3.35 -1.22
N LYS A 228 20.98 3.05 -1.67
CA LYS A 228 20.36 3.69 -2.84
C LYS A 228 19.72 5.04 -2.54
N ARG A 229 19.60 5.43 -1.29
CA ARG A 229 19.05 6.75 -0.94
C ARG A 229 20.15 7.80 -1.04
N PRO A 230 19.96 8.83 -1.89
CA PRO A 230 20.95 9.88 -2.02
C PRO A 230 21.09 10.65 -0.71
N ALA A 231 22.30 10.97 -0.32
CA ALA A 231 22.54 11.95 0.73
C ALA A 231 21.91 13.29 0.32
N ALA A 232 21.29 13.98 1.25
CA ALA A 232 20.58 15.24 0.97
C ALA A 232 21.46 16.31 0.28
N ALA A 233 22.78 16.21 0.43
CA ALA A 233 23.76 17.09 -0.22
C ALA A 233 24.01 16.75 -1.70
N ALA A 234 23.71 15.53 -2.15
CA ALA A 234 24.01 15.09 -3.52
C ALA A 234 22.95 15.54 -4.56
N LEU A 235 21.87 16.17 -4.10
CA LEU A 235 20.71 16.52 -4.96
C LEU A 235 20.85 17.89 -5.67
N LYS A 236 21.98 18.61 -5.50
CA LYS A 236 22.06 20.00 -5.99
C LYS A 236 22.43 20.13 -7.46
N ASP A 237 23.14 19.17 -8.06
CA ASP A 237 23.77 19.37 -9.37
C ASP A 237 23.57 18.23 -10.41
N ALA A 238 22.72 17.24 -10.13
CA ALA A 238 22.41 16.14 -11.06
C ALA A 238 20.90 15.85 -11.12
N PRO A 239 20.40 15.22 -12.20
CA PRO A 239 19.03 14.71 -12.21
C PRO A 239 18.83 13.81 -10.99
N ALA A 240 17.81 14.10 -10.19
CA ALA A 240 17.57 13.36 -8.94
C ALA A 240 17.47 11.85 -9.24
N PRO A 241 18.30 11.01 -8.58
CA PRO A 241 18.22 9.57 -8.76
C PRO A 241 16.85 9.05 -8.29
N MET A 242 16.51 7.84 -8.74
CA MET A 242 15.28 7.18 -8.28
C MET A 242 15.28 7.08 -6.76
N ASN A 243 14.19 7.55 -6.15
CA ASN A 243 14.00 7.49 -4.70
C ASN A 243 13.48 6.10 -4.32
N VAL A 244 14.32 5.31 -3.65
CA VAL A 244 13.98 3.99 -3.14
C VAL A 244 13.55 4.10 -1.68
N THR A 245 12.40 3.52 -1.33
CA THR A 245 11.87 3.59 0.05
C THR A 245 11.27 2.28 0.50
N PHE A 246 11.45 1.95 1.77
CA PHE A 246 10.70 0.88 2.41
C PHE A 246 9.31 1.39 2.82
N SER A 247 8.29 0.57 2.63
CA SER A 247 6.90 0.97 2.84
C SER A 247 6.47 0.93 4.32
N CYS A 248 5.17 1.10 4.57
CA CYS A 248 4.56 1.29 5.89
C CYS A 248 4.29 -0.03 6.64
N GLU A 249 5.22 -1.00 6.61
CA GLU A 249 4.98 -2.32 7.19
C GLU A 249 5.21 -2.39 8.70
N GLY A 250 6.27 -1.76 9.20
CA GLY A 250 6.62 -1.86 10.60
C GLY A 250 7.77 -0.94 11.01
N TYR A 251 8.04 -0.95 12.32
CA TYR A 251 9.15 -0.21 12.90
C TYR A 251 10.49 -0.94 12.66
N LEU A 252 11.50 -0.18 12.22
CA LEU A 252 12.76 -0.72 11.71
C LEU A 252 13.98 -0.39 12.60
N GLY A 253 13.77 0.11 13.81
CA GLY A 253 14.87 0.37 14.74
C GLY A 253 15.98 1.25 14.14
N ARG A 254 17.19 0.69 14.00
CA ARG A 254 18.38 1.42 13.47
C ARG A 254 18.24 1.92 12.03
N TYR A 255 17.29 1.38 11.25
CA TYR A 255 17.03 1.80 9.87
C TYR A 255 15.96 2.89 9.74
N GLU A 256 15.27 3.25 10.82
CA GLU A 256 14.31 4.36 10.76
C GLU A 256 14.98 5.64 10.25
N ARG A 257 14.32 6.35 9.32
CA ARG A 257 14.82 7.53 8.59
C ARG A 257 15.93 7.26 7.56
N LYS A 258 16.51 6.07 7.55
CA LYS A 258 17.50 5.68 6.56
C LYS A 258 16.86 5.12 5.30
N VAL A 259 15.82 4.31 5.47
CA VAL A 259 15.13 3.59 4.38
C VAL A 259 13.76 4.18 4.04
N ARG A 260 13.33 5.22 4.75
CA ARG A 260 12.08 5.96 4.47
C ARG A 260 12.21 7.43 4.85
N ARG A 261 11.32 8.28 4.32
CA ARG A 261 11.39 9.73 4.57
C ARG A 261 11.06 10.08 6.03
N ASN A 262 9.97 9.53 6.54
CA ASN A 262 9.48 9.76 7.90
C ASN A 262 9.59 8.48 8.73
N PRO A 263 9.72 8.56 10.07
CA PRO A 263 9.64 7.40 10.93
C PRO A 263 8.34 6.62 10.73
N PHE A 264 8.36 5.34 11.15
CA PHE A 264 7.21 4.47 11.01
C PHE A 264 5.96 5.05 11.69
N PHE A 265 4.88 5.01 10.94
CA PHE A 265 3.56 5.37 11.42
C PHE A 265 2.50 4.64 10.56
N CYS A 266 1.78 3.70 11.15
CA CYS A 266 0.66 3.06 10.48
C CYS A 266 -0.51 4.05 10.40
N ARG A 267 -0.88 4.43 9.18
CA ARG A 267 -1.91 5.44 8.93
C ARG A 267 -3.33 4.88 8.77
N ALA A 268 -3.47 3.55 8.83
CA ALA A 268 -4.77 2.89 8.79
C ALA A 268 -5.68 3.43 9.91
N GLY A 269 -6.90 3.86 9.59
CA GLY A 269 -7.87 4.41 10.53
C GLY A 269 -7.53 5.79 11.11
N ILE A 270 -6.41 6.41 10.66
CA ILE A 270 -5.96 7.74 11.10
C ILE A 270 -6.02 8.75 9.96
N THR A 271 -5.46 8.43 8.79
CA THR A 271 -5.55 9.25 7.58
C THR A 271 -5.96 8.43 6.36
N ILE A 272 -6.19 7.14 6.55
CA ILE A 272 -6.56 6.18 5.51
C ILE A 272 -7.78 5.38 5.97
N ALA A 273 -8.80 5.31 5.12
CA ALA A 273 -9.91 4.37 5.23
C ALA A 273 -10.02 3.52 3.97
N SER A 274 -10.80 2.46 4.02
CA SER A 274 -11.14 1.65 2.86
C SER A 274 -12.60 1.21 2.88
N VAL A 275 -13.18 1.12 1.69
CA VAL A 275 -14.45 0.44 1.42
C VAL A 275 -14.10 -0.84 0.65
N LEU A 276 -14.42 -1.98 1.24
CA LEU A 276 -14.15 -3.29 0.65
C LEU A 276 -15.28 -3.69 -0.29
N ILE A 277 -15.08 -4.73 -1.09
CA ILE A 277 -16.03 -5.18 -2.12
C ILE A 277 -17.42 -5.52 -1.57
N ASP A 278 -17.49 -6.02 -0.35
CA ASP A 278 -18.73 -6.39 0.37
C ASP A 278 -19.34 -5.22 1.17
N GLY A 279 -18.84 -4.01 0.95
CA GLY A 279 -19.28 -2.80 1.62
C GLY A 279 -18.68 -2.56 3.01
N ARG A 280 -17.87 -3.46 3.54
CA ARG A 280 -17.20 -3.25 4.84
C ARG A 280 -16.30 -2.01 4.81
N ILE A 281 -16.31 -1.28 5.93
CA ILE A 281 -15.50 -0.08 6.15
C ILE A 281 -14.32 -0.48 7.05
N CYS A 282 -13.11 -0.36 6.54
CA CYS A 282 -11.88 -0.72 7.22
C CYS A 282 -10.85 0.42 7.20
N GLY A 283 -9.77 0.31 7.99
CA GLY A 283 -8.68 1.29 8.01
C GLY A 283 -7.72 1.19 6.82
N CYS A 284 -7.65 0.02 6.18
CA CYS A 284 -6.77 -0.25 5.03
C CYS A 284 -7.24 -1.56 4.36
N PRO A 285 -7.12 -1.72 3.02
CA PRO A 285 -7.55 -2.96 2.36
C PRO A 285 -6.73 -4.20 2.74
N ASN A 286 -5.50 -4.01 3.25
CA ASN A 286 -4.56 -5.10 3.57
C ASN A 286 -4.60 -5.55 5.04
N ILE A 287 -5.69 -5.31 5.76
CA ILE A 287 -5.86 -5.74 7.16
C ILE A 287 -6.87 -6.87 7.25
N ASP A 288 -6.83 -7.60 8.35
CA ASP A 288 -7.85 -8.62 8.63
C ASP A 288 -9.23 -7.96 8.71
N ARG A 289 -10.04 -8.21 7.68
CA ARG A 289 -11.35 -7.60 7.51
C ARG A 289 -12.39 -8.10 8.51
N ASP A 290 -12.22 -9.31 9.03
CA ASP A 290 -13.13 -9.90 10.00
C ASP A 290 -12.87 -9.36 11.40
N ALA A 291 -11.60 -9.15 11.75
CA ALA A 291 -11.19 -8.62 13.04
C ALA A 291 -11.32 -7.08 13.15
N PHE A 292 -11.14 -6.33 12.05
CA PHE A 292 -10.96 -4.88 12.09
C PHE A 292 -11.94 -4.07 11.23
N SER A 293 -13.01 -4.66 10.74
CA SER A 293 -14.09 -3.91 10.08
C SER A 293 -14.87 -3.07 11.12
N GLN A 294 -15.13 -1.82 10.78
CA GLN A 294 -15.75 -0.87 11.71
C GLN A 294 -17.23 -0.57 11.38
N GLY A 295 -17.69 -0.99 10.21
CA GLY A 295 -19.05 -0.78 9.73
C GLY A 295 -19.22 -1.29 8.32
N ASN A 296 -20.37 -0.97 7.70
CA ASN A 296 -20.67 -1.37 6.35
C ASN A 296 -21.50 -0.28 5.65
N ILE A 297 -21.10 0.15 4.43
CA ILE A 297 -21.76 1.24 3.69
C ILE A 297 -23.23 0.99 3.38
N TYR A 298 -23.69 -0.26 3.39
CA TYR A 298 -25.10 -0.61 3.20
C TYR A 298 -25.95 -0.45 4.45
N LYS A 299 -25.33 -0.13 5.61
CA LYS A 299 -26.01 -0.01 6.90
C LYS A 299 -25.64 1.28 7.63
N ASP A 300 -24.44 1.80 7.36
CA ASP A 300 -23.85 2.89 8.12
C ASP A 300 -23.42 4.03 7.19
N SER A 301 -23.41 5.26 7.69
CA SER A 301 -22.75 6.38 7.06
C SER A 301 -21.23 6.18 7.16
N LEU A 302 -20.52 6.22 6.03
CA LEU A 302 -19.05 6.14 6.03
C LEU A 302 -18.42 7.21 6.93
N TRP A 303 -18.97 8.44 6.89
CA TRP A 303 -18.46 9.54 7.71
C TRP A 303 -18.67 9.33 9.19
N ASP A 304 -19.87 8.87 9.60
CA ASP A 304 -20.13 8.58 11.02
C ASP A 304 -19.26 7.46 11.55
N VAL A 305 -19.04 6.42 10.76
CA VAL A 305 -18.13 5.32 11.12
C VAL A 305 -16.69 5.87 11.26
N TRP A 306 -16.24 6.69 10.30
CA TRP A 306 -14.91 7.30 10.34
C TRP A 306 -14.71 8.14 11.59
N GLN A 307 -15.65 8.97 11.94
CA GLN A 307 -15.55 9.84 13.11
C GLN A 307 -15.59 9.04 14.43
N ASN A 308 -16.45 8.03 14.54
CA ASN A 308 -16.86 7.51 15.84
C ASN A 308 -16.40 6.08 16.15
N ARG A 309 -15.91 5.28 15.17
CA ARG A 309 -15.65 3.86 15.41
C ARG A 309 -14.20 3.41 15.21
N PHE A 310 -13.28 4.29 14.80
CA PHE A 310 -11.89 3.95 14.50
C PHE A 310 -10.93 4.02 15.70
N GLN A 311 -11.41 4.00 16.93
CA GLN A 311 -10.60 4.02 18.15
C GLN A 311 -9.54 2.91 18.20
N PRO A 312 -9.83 1.64 17.79
CA PRO A 312 -8.80 0.59 17.81
C PRO A 312 -7.60 0.87 16.91
N PHE A 313 -7.73 1.77 15.94
CA PHE A 313 -6.64 2.21 15.07
C PHE A 313 -5.90 3.43 15.61
N ARG A 314 -6.60 4.28 16.34
CA ARG A 314 -6.10 5.57 16.89
C ARG A 314 -5.45 5.41 18.25
N ASP A 315 -5.93 4.46 19.04
CA ASP A 315 -5.34 4.02 20.30
C ASP A 315 -4.97 2.53 20.19
N LYS A 316 -3.67 2.25 20.19
CA LYS A 316 -3.12 0.91 20.02
C LYS A 316 -2.56 0.32 21.32
N GLU A 317 -2.98 0.80 22.49
CA GLU A 317 -2.58 0.18 23.77
C GLU A 317 -3.03 -1.29 23.86
N TRP A 318 -4.11 -1.68 23.18
CA TRP A 318 -4.53 -3.08 23.06
C TRP A 318 -3.45 -4.00 22.42
N ALA A 319 -2.56 -3.44 21.60
CA ALA A 319 -1.46 -4.17 20.97
C ALA A 319 -0.27 -4.43 21.92
N ARG A 320 -0.31 -3.87 23.15
CA ARG A 320 0.68 -4.12 24.21
C ARG A 320 0.41 -5.48 24.88
N ARG A 321 0.55 -6.53 24.10
CA ARG A 321 0.31 -7.92 24.55
C ARG A 321 1.30 -8.89 23.90
N GLY A 322 1.40 -10.11 24.43
CA GLY A 322 2.32 -11.12 23.92
C GLY A 322 3.75 -10.59 23.82
N GLN A 323 4.40 -10.76 22.67
CA GLN A 323 5.77 -10.26 22.44
C GLN A 323 5.91 -8.73 22.51
N CYS A 324 4.82 -7.98 22.49
CA CYS A 324 4.83 -6.52 22.57
C CYS A 324 4.62 -5.99 24.00
N ALA A 325 4.25 -6.82 24.98
CA ALA A 325 3.91 -6.40 26.34
C ALA A 325 5.04 -5.60 27.01
N ASP A 326 6.26 -6.16 27.01
CA ASP A 326 7.45 -5.56 27.62
C ASP A 326 8.47 -5.06 26.57
N CYS A 327 8.02 -4.84 25.34
CA CYS A 327 8.91 -4.44 24.26
C CYS A 327 9.48 -3.02 24.47
N PRO A 328 10.82 -2.85 24.51
CA PRO A 328 11.45 -1.57 24.83
C PRO A 328 11.16 -0.48 23.78
N VAL A 329 10.78 -0.87 22.55
CA VAL A 329 10.48 0.06 21.47
C VAL A 329 8.97 0.23 21.24
N PHE A 330 8.11 -0.29 22.11
CA PHE A 330 6.66 -0.21 21.89
C PHE A 330 6.16 1.23 21.71
N LYS A 331 6.69 2.17 22.50
CA LYS A 331 6.32 3.59 22.38
C LYS A 331 6.60 4.22 21.01
N ASP A 332 7.55 3.67 20.25
CA ASP A 332 7.88 4.14 18.89
C ASP A 332 7.21 3.28 17.82
N CYS A 333 6.97 1.99 18.10
CA CYS A 333 6.41 0.98 17.19
C CYS A 333 4.88 0.89 17.24
N GLU A 334 4.27 0.98 18.43
CA GLU A 334 2.82 0.77 18.67
C GLU A 334 2.29 -0.53 18.08
N GLY A 335 3.01 -1.63 18.29
CA GLY A 335 2.56 -2.94 17.83
C GLY A 335 2.65 -3.16 16.32
N ASN A 336 3.47 -2.41 15.59
CA ASN A 336 3.66 -2.58 14.15
C ASN A 336 2.47 -2.06 13.30
N GLY A 337 2.48 -2.36 11.98
CA GLY A 337 1.36 -2.08 11.10
C GLY A 337 0.14 -2.97 11.40
N MET A 338 -1.05 -2.44 11.24
CA MET A 338 -2.32 -3.16 11.51
C MET A 338 -2.45 -4.47 10.72
N HIS A 339 -1.89 -4.54 9.52
CA HIS A 339 -1.88 -5.74 8.69
C HIS A 339 -1.02 -6.89 9.24
N ASN A 340 -0.24 -6.65 10.31
CA ASN A 340 0.49 -7.69 11.03
C ASN A 340 -0.32 -8.32 12.18
N TRP A 341 -1.57 -7.93 12.35
CA TRP A 341 -2.48 -8.48 13.34
C TRP A 341 -3.62 -9.22 12.66
N HIS A 342 -3.87 -10.45 13.06
CA HIS A 342 -4.95 -11.29 12.54
C HIS A 342 -5.73 -11.94 13.66
N GLY A 343 -7.06 -11.84 13.59
CA GLY A 343 -7.98 -12.45 14.55
C GLY A 343 -7.58 -12.19 16.00
N ASP A 344 -7.65 -13.23 16.81
CA ASP A 344 -7.29 -13.21 18.24
C ASP A 344 -5.80 -13.45 18.51
N CYS A 345 -4.92 -13.27 17.49
CA CYS A 345 -3.50 -13.49 17.67
C CYS A 345 -2.94 -12.67 18.83
N ALA A 346 -2.30 -13.35 19.79
CA ALA A 346 -1.64 -12.68 20.90
C ALA A 346 -0.37 -11.91 20.47
N ASN A 347 0.16 -12.22 19.29
CA ASN A 347 1.42 -11.67 18.77
C ASN A 347 1.25 -11.11 17.36
N VAL A 348 2.11 -10.17 16.98
CA VAL A 348 2.25 -9.76 15.59
C VAL A 348 2.81 -10.92 14.76
N ILE A 349 2.29 -11.12 13.55
CA ILE A 349 2.72 -12.21 12.68
C ILE A 349 4.13 -11.99 12.12
N ASN A 350 4.52 -10.74 11.91
CA ASN A 350 5.83 -10.39 11.37
C ASN A 350 6.41 -9.16 12.09
N CYS A 351 7.39 -9.37 12.98
CA CYS A 351 8.03 -8.30 13.72
C CYS A 351 9.35 -7.87 13.04
N HIS A 352 9.32 -6.80 12.27
CA HIS A 352 10.47 -6.25 11.56
C HIS A 352 11.60 -5.84 12.51
N TYR A 353 11.28 -5.27 13.66
CA TYR A 353 12.28 -4.90 14.65
C TYR A 353 13.07 -6.11 15.15
N GLN A 354 12.39 -7.21 15.47
CA GLN A 354 13.07 -8.45 15.91
C GLN A 354 13.92 -9.07 14.78
N LYS A 355 13.45 -9.04 13.53
CA LYS A 355 14.26 -9.49 12.38
C LYS A 355 15.58 -8.73 12.29
N ILE A 356 15.56 -7.41 12.49
CA ILE A 356 16.76 -6.56 12.46
C ILE A 356 17.69 -6.85 13.66
N GLN A 357 17.15 -7.25 14.80
CA GLN A 357 17.99 -7.58 15.97
C GLN A 357 18.68 -8.94 15.84
N ARG A 358 18.10 -9.87 15.09
CA ARG A 358 18.65 -11.23 14.91
C ARG A 358 19.53 -11.37 13.66
N GLY A 359 19.30 -10.57 12.62
CA GLY A 359 20.09 -10.55 11.37
C GLY A 359 21.19 -9.51 11.40
#